data_14ef3ce7a3e3330e6a11ab327ae9d73d
#
_entry.id   14ef3ce7a3e3330e6a11ab327ae9d73d
#
_cell.length_a   1.000
_cell.length_b   1.000
_cell.length_c   1.000
_cell.angle_alpha   90.00
_cell.angle_beta   90.00
_cell.angle_gamma   90.00
#
_symmetry.space_group_name_H-M   'P 1'
#
loop_
_entity.id
_entity.type
_entity.pdbx_description
1 polymer ?
#
loop_
_entity_poly.entity_id
_entity_poly.type
_entity_poly.pdbx_seq_one_letter_code
_entity_poly.pdbx_strand_id
1 'polypeptide(L)'
;MVKLKYTIKEQLKSYQRMKPLIAIKEYIMIILCTIPYAIAVNWILVPHTIVGGGLTGLCEILYFATDTFIPIWLSSFVCNLALLIAAFFTVGWRYCVRTLWGVLWYTIWLKVIEIPAEPVITDPFMAVILGGLFMGSFLGIVFLNNGSTGGVDIVAM
;
A
#
# COMPACT_ATOMS: atom_id res chain seq x y z
N MET A 1 -37.19 -7.28 -29.35
CA MET A 1 -37.09 -7.19 -27.87
C MET A 1 -36.46 -8.43 -27.20
N VAL A 2 -36.77 -9.66 -27.62
CA VAL A 2 -36.25 -10.90 -27.00
C VAL A 2 -34.72 -11.05 -27.16
N LYS A 3 -34.16 -10.77 -28.34
CA LYS A 3 -32.71 -10.87 -28.60
C LYS A 3 -31.86 -9.95 -27.70
N LEU A 4 -32.34 -8.71 -27.46
CA LEU A 4 -31.58 -7.74 -26.63
C LEU A 4 -31.54 -8.20 -25.15
N LYS A 5 -32.65 -8.76 -24.66
CA LYS A 5 -32.75 -9.30 -23.30
C LYS A 5 -31.86 -10.52 -23.08
N TYR A 6 -31.62 -11.33 -24.13
CA TYR A 6 -30.75 -12.49 -24.10
C TYR A 6 -29.27 -12.06 -24.04
N THR A 7 -28.90 -11.08 -24.88
CA THR A 7 -27.53 -10.52 -24.90
C THR A 7 -27.13 -9.87 -23.58
N ILE A 8 -28.03 -9.10 -22.98
CA ILE A 8 -27.79 -8.47 -21.66
C ILE A 8 -27.63 -9.54 -20.57
N LYS A 9 -28.46 -10.59 -20.59
CA LYS A 9 -28.36 -11.69 -19.61
C LYS A 9 -27.07 -12.49 -19.73
N GLU A 10 -26.58 -12.73 -20.96
CA GLU A 10 -25.28 -13.37 -21.20
C GLU A 10 -24.10 -12.49 -20.78
N GLN A 11 -24.17 -11.18 -21.04
CA GLN A 11 -23.15 -10.24 -20.58
C GLN A 11 -23.10 -10.13 -19.06
N LEU A 12 -24.27 -10.10 -18.41
CA LEU A 12 -24.34 -10.10 -16.94
C LEU A 12 -23.79 -11.41 -16.34
N LYS A 13 -24.05 -12.55 -16.99
CA LYS A 13 -23.56 -13.86 -16.55
C LYS A 13 -22.05 -14.00 -16.73
N SER A 14 -21.49 -13.49 -17.84
CA SER A 14 -20.05 -13.42 -18.07
C SER A 14 -19.35 -12.47 -17.10
N TYR A 15 -19.95 -11.31 -16.82
CA TYR A 15 -19.45 -10.35 -15.83
C TYR A 15 -19.46 -10.94 -14.40
N GLN A 16 -20.50 -11.67 -14.02
CA GLN A 16 -20.55 -12.37 -12.74
C GLN A 16 -19.52 -13.51 -12.62
N ARG A 17 -19.21 -14.19 -13.73
CA ARG A 17 -18.20 -15.24 -13.79
C ARG A 17 -16.76 -14.67 -13.70
N MET A 18 -16.56 -13.45 -14.21
CA MET A 18 -15.25 -12.79 -14.16
C MET A 18 -14.95 -12.08 -12.82
N LYS A 19 -15.97 -11.81 -12.01
CA LYS A 19 -15.78 -11.17 -10.68
C LYS A 19 -14.70 -11.82 -9.81
N PRO A 20 -14.64 -13.16 -9.65
CA PRO A 20 -13.60 -13.79 -8.84
C PRO A 20 -12.20 -13.66 -9.45
N LEU A 21 -12.08 -13.76 -10.78
CA LEU A 21 -10.81 -13.62 -11.50
C LEU A 21 -10.27 -12.18 -11.42
N ILE A 22 -11.16 -11.19 -11.53
CA ILE A 22 -10.80 -9.77 -11.37
C ILE A 22 -10.35 -9.50 -9.94
N ALA A 23 -11.06 -10.05 -8.95
CA ALA A 23 -10.67 -9.91 -7.55
C ALA A 23 -9.29 -10.53 -7.27
N ILE A 24 -9.01 -11.74 -7.77
CA ILE A 24 -7.70 -12.38 -7.63
C ILE A 24 -6.60 -11.53 -8.27
N LYS A 25 -6.84 -10.99 -9.47
CA LYS A 25 -5.90 -10.09 -10.14
C LYS A 25 -5.61 -8.84 -9.29
N GLU A 26 -6.65 -8.21 -8.73
CA GLU A 26 -6.51 -7.03 -7.86
C GLU A 26 -5.64 -7.35 -6.63
N TYR A 27 -5.88 -8.48 -5.94
CA TYR A 27 -5.07 -8.91 -4.79
C TYR A 27 -3.60 -9.19 -5.16
N ILE A 28 -3.35 -9.83 -6.30
CA ILE A 28 -1.99 -10.08 -6.77
C ILE A 28 -1.28 -8.76 -7.12
N MET A 29 -1.97 -7.85 -7.80
CA MET A 29 -1.40 -6.54 -8.16
C MET A 29 -1.05 -5.72 -6.91
N ILE A 30 -1.87 -5.76 -5.86
CA ILE A 30 -1.56 -5.11 -4.59
C ILE A 30 -0.24 -5.67 -4.01
N ILE A 31 -0.08 -6.99 -3.96
CA ILE A 31 1.16 -7.62 -3.48
C ILE A 31 2.37 -7.16 -4.28
N LEU A 32 2.29 -7.24 -5.61
CA LEU A 32 3.40 -6.86 -6.50
C LEU A 32 3.79 -5.39 -6.38
N CYS A 33 2.83 -4.51 -6.17
CA CYS A 33 3.08 -3.07 -6.04
C CYS A 33 3.60 -2.67 -4.65
N THR A 34 3.29 -3.44 -3.60
CA THR A 34 3.82 -3.18 -2.25
C THR A 34 5.31 -3.50 -2.11
N ILE A 35 5.88 -4.37 -2.97
CA ILE A 35 7.32 -4.68 -2.98
C ILE A 35 8.15 -3.44 -3.33
N PRO A 36 8.02 -2.83 -4.53
CA PRO A 36 8.83 -1.66 -4.88
C PRO A 36 8.51 -0.44 -4.00
N TYR A 37 7.30 -0.35 -3.46
CA TYR A 37 6.97 0.67 -2.47
C TYR A 37 7.80 0.50 -1.18
N ALA A 38 7.92 -0.72 -0.65
CA ALA A 38 8.74 -1.01 0.53
C ALA A 38 10.25 -0.84 0.25
N ILE A 39 10.71 -1.17 -0.96
CA ILE A 39 12.09 -0.90 -1.41
C ILE A 39 12.37 0.60 -1.41
N ALA A 40 11.45 1.40 -1.94
CA ALA A 40 11.61 2.86 -1.97
C ALA A 40 11.75 3.45 -0.56
N VAL A 41 10.98 2.95 0.40
CA VAL A 41 11.10 3.37 1.81
C VAL A 41 12.44 2.94 2.39
N ASN A 42 12.73 1.64 2.42
CA ASN A 42 13.88 1.09 3.16
C ASN A 42 15.24 1.38 2.48
N TRP A 43 15.30 1.43 1.15
CA TRP A 43 16.58 1.57 0.44
C TRP A 43 16.87 2.99 -0.05
N ILE A 44 15.81 3.79 -0.29
CA ILE A 44 15.98 5.12 -0.86
C ILE A 44 15.79 6.20 0.20
N LEU A 45 14.69 6.17 0.98
CA LEU A 45 14.37 7.24 1.91
C LEU A 45 15.06 7.10 3.26
N VAL A 46 14.94 5.94 3.91
CA VAL A 46 15.43 5.72 5.28
C VAL A 46 16.94 5.94 5.43
N PRO A 47 17.83 5.50 4.51
CA PRO A 47 19.27 5.74 4.65
C PRO A 47 19.66 7.23 4.60
N HIS A 48 18.83 8.06 4.00
CA HIS A 48 19.02 9.51 3.96
C HIS A 48 18.28 10.27 5.06
N THR A 49 17.65 9.57 6.00
CA THR A 49 16.79 10.17 7.03
C THR A 49 15.65 11.02 6.44
N ILE A 50 15.25 10.71 5.21
CA ILE A 50 14.15 11.39 4.52
C ILE A 50 12.85 10.75 4.98
N VAL A 51 11.94 11.59 5.45
CA VAL A 51 10.61 11.18 5.89
C VAL A 51 9.66 11.21 4.71
N GLY A 52 9.02 10.08 4.43
CA GLY A 52 7.96 9.98 3.43
C GLY A 52 6.67 10.70 3.86
N GLY A 53 5.65 10.58 3.05
CA GLY A 53 4.35 11.20 3.34
C GLY A 53 3.42 10.32 4.17
N GLY A 54 2.38 10.93 4.72
CA GLY A 54 1.28 10.23 5.36
C GLY A 54 1.65 9.53 6.66
N LEU A 55 0.97 8.43 6.96
CA LEU A 55 1.17 7.66 8.20
C LEU A 55 2.54 6.96 8.22
N THR A 56 3.03 6.51 7.08
CA THR A 56 4.36 5.90 6.96
C THR A 56 5.43 6.89 7.41
N GLY A 57 5.32 8.17 7.01
CA GLY A 57 6.23 9.22 7.46
C GLY A 57 6.21 9.44 8.98
N LEU A 58 5.05 9.35 9.63
CA LEU A 58 4.98 9.39 11.09
C LEU A 58 5.71 8.20 11.73
N CYS A 59 5.61 7.02 11.14
CA CYS A 59 6.32 5.83 11.61
C CYS A 59 7.84 5.94 11.42
N GLU A 60 8.28 6.58 10.33
CA GLU A 60 9.69 6.88 10.07
C GLU A 60 10.24 7.90 11.08
N ILE A 61 9.48 8.96 11.39
CA ILE A 61 9.83 9.92 12.45
C ILE A 61 9.99 9.20 13.80
N LEU A 62 9.06 8.30 14.13
CA LEU A 62 9.13 7.52 15.35
C LEU A 62 10.36 6.60 15.39
N TYR A 63 10.71 5.99 14.28
CA TYR A 63 11.90 5.18 14.12
C TYR A 63 13.18 6.00 14.37
N PHE A 64 13.28 7.19 13.77
CA PHE A 64 14.45 8.08 13.97
C PHE A 64 14.49 8.66 15.37
N ALA A 65 13.34 9.04 15.94
CA ALA A 65 13.25 9.61 17.29
C ALA A 65 13.56 8.62 18.42
N THR A 66 13.43 7.31 18.14
CA THR A 66 13.71 6.24 19.12
C THR A 66 15.07 5.56 18.89
N ASP A 67 15.97 6.19 18.13
CA ASP A 67 17.29 5.61 17.79
C ASP A 67 17.17 4.17 17.28
N THR A 68 16.24 3.93 16.35
CA THR A 68 15.97 2.62 15.73
C THR A 68 15.36 1.54 16.64
N PHE A 69 15.05 1.86 17.89
CA PHE A 69 14.47 0.88 18.83
C PHE A 69 13.11 0.37 18.39
N ILE A 70 12.26 1.24 17.81
CA ILE A 70 10.95 0.85 17.29
C ILE A 70 11.05 0.69 15.77
N PRO A 71 11.03 -0.53 15.21
CA PRO A 71 11.17 -0.73 13.78
C PRO A 71 9.97 -0.19 13.01
N ILE A 72 10.20 0.36 11.81
CA ILE A 72 9.20 0.99 10.93
C ILE A 72 8.03 0.02 10.63
N TRP A 73 8.32 -1.26 10.39
CA TRP A 73 7.30 -2.25 10.09
C TRP A 73 6.31 -2.45 11.23
N LEU A 74 6.78 -2.40 12.51
CA LEU A 74 5.93 -2.60 13.69
C LEU A 74 5.03 -1.38 13.91
N SER A 75 5.61 -0.18 13.93
CA SER A 75 4.85 1.07 14.10
C SER A 75 3.84 1.26 12.96
N SER A 76 4.24 0.99 11.72
CA SER A 76 3.36 1.06 10.56
C SER A 76 2.19 0.09 10.68
N PHE A 77 2.44 -1.17 11.09
CA PHE A 77 1.38 -2.16 11.27
C PHE A 77 0.38 -1.74 12.34
N VAL A 78 0.86 -1.34 13.52
CA VAL A 78 0.00 -0.94 14.66
C VAL A 78 -0.85 0.28 14.31
N CYS A 79 -0.24 1.31 13.74
CA CYS A 79 -0.95 2.53 13.36
C CYS A 79 -1.99 2.28 12.26
N ASN A 80 -1.65 1.49 11.24
CA ASN A 80 -2.58 1.13 10.18
C ASN A 80 -3.72 0.26 10.69
N LEU A 81 -3.46 -0.66 11.62
CA LEU A 81 -4.50 -1.48 12.23
C LEU A 81 -5.48 -0.64 13.02
N ALA A 82 -4.99 0.35 13.80
CA ALA A 82 -5.83 1.28 14.53
C ALA A 82 -6.73 2.10 13.59
N LEU A 83 -6.19 2.62 12.48
CA LEU A 83 -6.96 3.33 11.47
C LEU A 83 -7.99 2.44 10.77
N LEU A 84 -7.63 1.18 10.49
CA LEU A 84 -8.56 0.21 9.89
C LEU A 84 -9.75 -0.11 10.80
N ILE A 85 -9.52 -0.22 12.11
CA ILE A 85 -10.61 -0.40 13.08
C ILE A 85 -11.53 0.81 13.05
N ALA A 86 -10.99 2.02 13.04
CA ALA A 86 -11.80 3.24 12.92
C ALA A 86 -12.57 3.30 11.59
N ALA A 87 -11.92 2.97 10.48
CA ALA A 87 -12.51 2.97 9.14
C ALA A 87 -13.57 1.89 8.94
N PHE A 88 -13.51 0.81 9.69
CA PHE A 88 -14.51 -0.27 9.63
C PHE A 88 -15.94 0.23 9.88
N PHE A 89 -16.08 1.21 10.76
CA PHE A 89 -17.39 1.80 11.08
C PHE A 89 -17.88 2.82 10.05
N THR A 90 -16.99 3.33 9.18
CA THR A 90 -17.31 4.44 8.25
C THR A 90 -17.34 4.02 6.78
N VAL A 91 -16.39 3.21 6.33
CA VAL A 91 -16.15 2.94 4.90
C VAL A 91 -16.73 1.59 4.44
N GLY A 92 -16.82 0.63 5.33
CA GLY A 92 -17.43 -0.67 5.06
C GLY A 92 -16.46 -1.83 4.86
N TRP A 93 -16.99 -3.05 5.05
CA TRP A 93 -16.24 -4.31 5.13
C TRP A 93 -15.34 -4.61 3.93
N ARG A 94 -15.84 -4.41 2.70
CA ARG A 94 -15.10 -4.82 1.49
C ARG A 94 -13.81 -4.03 1.27
N TYR A 95 -13.85 -2.74 1.58
CA TYR A 95 -12.68 -1.88 1.51
C TYR A 95 -11.67 -2.25 2.60
N CYS A 96 -12.14 -2.44 3.83
CA CYS A 96 -11.29 -2.80 4.97
C CYS A 96 -10.52 -4.11 4.74
N VAL A 97 -11.15 -5.13 4.15
CA VAL A 97 -10.47 -6.41 3.84
C VAL A 97 -9.34 -6.22 2.81
N ARG A 98 -9.58 -5.45 1.75
CA ARG A 98 -8.56 -5.19 0.72
C ARG A 98 -7.40 -4.35 1.27
N THR A 99 -7.72 -3.32 2.06
CA THR A 99 -6.72 -2.48 2.71
C THR A 99 -5.92 -3.27 3.74
N LEU A 100 -6.56 -4.11 4.54
CA LEU A 100 -5.87 -5.02 5.47
C LEU A 100 -4.89 -5.94 4.73
N TRP A 101 -5.29 -6.46 3.58
CA TRP A 101 -4.43 -7.27 2.72
C TRP A 101 -3.20 -6.49 2.25
N GLY A 102 -3.40 -5.26 1.76
CA GLY A 102 -2.30 -4.37 1.36
C GLY A 102 -1.36 -4.03 2.51
N VAL A 103 -1.91 -3.66 3.67
CA VAL A 103 -1.15 -3.34 4.90
C VAL A 103 -0.33 -4.54 5.37
N LEU A 104 -0.90 -5.75 5.38
CA LEU A 104 -0.20 -6.97 5.78
C LEU A 104 1.02 -7.23 4.89
N TRP A 105 0.83 -7.23 3.56
CA TRP A 105 1.91 -7.48 2.63
C TRP A 105 2.96 -6.37 2.65
N TYR A 106 2.54 -5.11 2.72
CA TYR A 106 3.46 -4.00 2.87
C TYR A 106 4.32 -4.12 4.14
N THR A 107 3.71 -4.46 5.27
CA THR A 107 4.42 -4.67 6.54
C THR A 107 5.40 -5.85 6.46
N ILE A 108 5.00 -6.96 5.81
CA ILE A 108 5.87 -8.11 5.59
C ILE A 108 7.10 -7.69 4.77
N TRP A 109 6.90 -6.94 3.68
CA TRP A 109 8.00 -6.49 2.83
C TRP A 109 8.90 -5.49 3.55
N LEU A 110 8.38 -4.57 4.34
CA LEU A 110 9.20 -3.68 5.18
C LEU A 110 10.08 -4.45 6.16
N LYS A 111 9.63 -5.59 6.65
CA LYS A 111 10.40 -6.44 7.56
C LYS A 111 11.43 -7.29 6.81
N VAL A 112 11.08 -7.83 5.64
CA VAL A 112 11.93 -8.75 4.86
C VAL A 112 13.05 -7.99 4.12
N ILE A 113 12.72 -6.79 3.62
CA ILE A 113 13.66 -5.93 2.92
C ILE A 113 14.43 -5.15 3.98
N GLU A 114 15.64 -5.62 4.30
CA GLU A 114 16.51 -4.96 5.27
C GLU A 114 16.95 -3.58 4.78
N ILE A 115 17.15 -2.66 5.72
CA ILE A 115 17.69 -1.34 5.43
C ILE A 115 19.18 -1.51 5.15
N PRO A 116 19.71 -1.08 3.99
CA PRO A 116 21.12 -1.21 3.67
C PRO A 116 21.99 -0.33 4.58
N ALA A 117 23.16 -0.82 4.93
CA ALA A 117 24.13 -0.07 5.76
C ALA A 117 24.63 1.20 5.04
N GLU A 118 24.71 1.16 3.70
CA GLU A 118 25.08 2.31 2.87
C GLU A 118 23.92 2.67 1.95
N PRO A 119 23.67 3.97 1.72
CA PRO A 119 22.62 4.41 0.82
C PRO A 119 22.89 3.95 -0.61
N VAL A 120 21.88 3.36 -1.25
CA VAL A 120 21.93 2.91 -2.67
C VAL A 120 22.12 4.10 -3.62
N ILE A 121 21.60 5.26 -3.24
CA ILE A 121 21.74 6.52 -3.97
C ILE A 121 22.53 7.44 -3.06
N THR A 122 23.64 7.98 -3.54
CA THR A 122 24.53 8.84 -2.73
C THR A 122 24.02 10.28 -2.60
N ASP A 123 23.28 10.77 -3.58
CA ASP A 123 22.75 12.13 -3.59
C ASP A 123 21.35 12.19 -2.94
N PRO A 124 21.18 12.90 -1.80
CA PRO A 124 19.88 13.04 -1.12
C PRO A 124 18.78 13.67 -1.99
N PHE A 125 19.13 14.61 -2.88
CA PHE A 125 18.16 15.22 -3.77
C PHE A 125 17.61 14.21 -4.79
N MET A 126 18.49 13.40 -5.36
CA MET A 126 18.10 12.32 -6.26
C MET A 126 17.26 11.26 -5.51
N ALA A 127 17.60 10.96 -4.25
CA ALA A 127 16.82 10.05 -3.42
C ALA A 127 15.39 10.54 -3.19
N VAL A 128 15.17 11.84 -2.95
CA VAL A 128 13.82 12.41 -2.83
C VAL A 128 13.01 12.24 -4.11
N ILE A 129 13.60 12.58 -5.27
CA ILE A 129 12.91 12.50 -6.56
C ILE A 129 12.55 11.05 -6.89
N LEU A 130 13.52 10.14 -6.81
CA LEU A 130 13.30 8.72 -7.13
C LEU A 130 12.38 8.05 -6.11
N GLY A 131 12.58 8.29 -4.82
CA GLY A 131 11.72 7.79 -3.76
C GLY A 131 10.26 8.23 -3.94
N GLY A 132 10.05 9.53 -4.19
CA GLY A 132 8.71 10.07 -4.45
C GLY A 132 8.07 9.51 -5.71
N LEU A 133 8.84 9.36 -6.80
CA LEU A 133 8.37 8.76 -8.05
C LEU A 133 7.94 7.30 -7.85
N PHE A 134 8.77 6.49 -7.20
CA PHE A 134 8.46 5.09 -6.91
C PHE A 134 7.25 4.97 -5.99
N MET A 135 7.26 5.64 -4.84
CA MET A 135 6.14 5.60 -3.91
C MET A 135 4.83 6.05 -4.55
N GLY A 136 4.84 7.19 -5.23
CA GLY A 136 3.64 7.74 -5.88
C GLY A 136 3.10 6.84 -6.99
N SER A 137 3.98 6.31 -7.84
CA SER A 137 3.58 5.44 -8.96
C SER A 137 2.95 4.13 -8.46
N PHE A 138 3.60 3.45 -7.53
CA PHE A 138 3.11 2.15 -7.05
C PHE A 138 1.90 2.29 -6.14
N LEU A 139 1.83 3.35 -5.32
CA LEU A 139 0.65 3.67 -4.55
C LEU A 139 -0.55 3.97 -5.46
N GLY A 140 -0.34 4.72 -6.54
CA GLY A 140 -1.36 4.98 -7.55
C GLY A 140 -1.93 3.71 -8.18
N ILE A 141 -1.06 2.72 -8.49
CA ILE A 141 -1.50 1.43 -9.02
C ILE A 141 -2.29 0.64 -7.97
N VAL A 142 -1.90 0.69 -6.69
CA VAL A 142 -2.66 0.06 -5.60
C VAL A 142 -4.07 0.65 -5.50
N PHE A 143 -4.21 1.97 -5.62
CA PHE A 143 -5.53 2.65 -5.63
C PHE A 143 -6.38 2.26 -6.83
N LEU A 144 -5.80 2.15 -8.02
CA LEU A 144 -6.51 1.67 -9.22
C LEU A 144 -7.07 0.25 -9.05
N ASN A 145 -6.48 -0.55 -8.17
CA ASN A 145 -6.96 -1.89 -7.83
C ASN A 145 -7.86 -1.91 -6.57
N ASN A 146 -8.46 -0.77 -6.22
CA ASN A 146 -9.36 -0.61 -5.06
C ASN A 146 -8.73 -1.07 -3.74
N GLY A 147 -7.41 -0.96 -3.60
CA GLY A 147 -6.65 -1.23 -2.39
C GLY A 147 -6.07 0.05 -1.80
N SER A 148 -5.46 -0.07 -0.65
CA SER A 148 -4.62 0.95 -0.03
C SER A 148 -3.46 0.25 0.69
N THR A 149 -2.33 0.93 0.81
CA THR A 149 -1.22 0.49 1.66
C THR A 149 -1.42 0.90 3.12
N GLY A 150 -2.57 1.48 3.43
CA GLY A 150 -2.85 2.09 4.72
C GLY A 150 -2.48 3.57 4.75
N GLY A 151 -2.50 4.13 5.92
CA GLY A 151 -2.16 5.53 6.13
C GLY A 151 -3.35 6.47 6.09
N VAL A 152 -3.09 7.73 5.80
CA VAL A 152 -4.12 8.79 5.73
C VAL A 152 -5.15 8.55 4.64
N ASP A 153 -4.84 7.70 3.67
CA ASP A 153 -5.76 7.30 2.59
C ASP A 153 -7.04 6.66 3.12
N ILE A 154 -6.92 5.96 4.27
CA ILE A 154 -8.06 5.35 4.96
C ILE A 154 -9.00 6.43 5.51
N VAL A 155 -8.44 7.57 5.91
CA VAL A 155 -9.20 8.68 6.49
C VAL A 155 -9.80 9.58 5.41
N ALA A 156 -9.18 9.60 4.21
CA ALA A 156 -9.58 10.44 3.09
C ALA A 156 -10.79 9.89 2.30
N MET A 157 -11.23 8.65 2.58
CA MET A 157 -12.40 8.00 1.95
C MET A 157 -13.63 8.04 2.85
#